data_604e680444c482042dea27f6e22a2cdb
#
_entry.id   604e680444c482042dea27f6e22a2cdb
#
_cell.length_a   1.000
_cell.length_b   1.000
_cell.length_c   1.000
_cell.angle_alpha   90.00
_cell.angle_beta   90.00
_cell.angle_gamma   90.00
#
_symmetry.space_group_name_H-M   'P 1'
#
loop_
_entity.id
_entity.type
_entity.pdbx_description
1 polymer ?
#
loop_
_entity_poly.entity_id
_entity_poly.type
_entity_poly.pdbx_seq_one_letter_code
_entity_poly.pdbx_strand_id
1 'polypeptide(L)'
;MEEIMMNHRLQGSLPKIGIRPIIDGRRRGIRESLEDQTMRLAKTVAEFYTQNLRHPNGEAVECVIADTCIGGVAEAAQTAEKFARAGVGVSLSVTPCWCYGAETMDMDPLIPKAVWGFNGSERPGAVYLASVLAAHNQKGLPAFGI
;
A
#
# COMPACT_ATOMS: atom_id res chain seq x y z
N MET A 1 -38.03 7.78 -20.72
CA MET A 1 -36.60 7.92 -20.33
C MET A 1 -36.57 7.88 -18.82
N GLU A 2 -36.21 6.75 -18.26
CA GLU A 2 -35.92 6.68 -16.82
C GLU A 2 -34.63 7.45 -16.57
N GLU A 3 -34.75 8.59 -15.94
CA GLU A 3 -33.63 9.26 -15.30
C GLU A 3 -33.09 8.29 -14.24
N ILE A 4 -31.97 7.68 -14.53
CA ILE A 4 -31.23 6.93 -13.53
C ILE A 4 -30.90 7.96 -12.45
N MET A 5 -31.64 7.94 -11.34
CA MET A 5 -31.31 8.73 -10.14
C MET A 5 -29.90 8.31 -9.73
N MET A 6 -28.91 9.08 -10.19
CA MET A 6 -27.52 8.89 -9.76
C MET A 6 -27.49 8.99 -8.24
N ASN A 7 -27.15 7.90 -7.60
CA ASN A 7 -27.05 7.86 -6.16
C ASN A 7 -26.00 8.89 -5.70
N HIS A 8 -26.44 9.96 -5.06
CA HIS A 8 -25.57 11.04 -4.58
C HIS A 8 -24.39 10.56 -3.72
N ARG A 9 -24.46 9.36 -3.14
CA ARG A 9 -23.34 8.72 -2.42
C ARG A 9 -22.15 8.36 -3.32
N LEU A 10 -22.36 8.30 -4.63
CA LEU A 10 -21.31 8.00 -5.61
C LEU A 10 -20.74 9.26 -6.30
N GLN A 11 -21.19 10.45 -5.91
CA GLN A 11 -20.75 11.74 -6.47
C GLN A 11 -19.60 12.38 -5.71
N GLY A 12 -18.80 11.59 -5.01
CA GLY A 12 -17.56 12.07 -4.40
C GLY A 12 -16.34 11.89 -5.33
N SER A 13 -15.18 12.33 -4.87
CA SER A 13 -13.92 11.96 -5.51
C SER A 13 -13.77 10.44 -5.49
N LEU A 14 -13.39 9.87 -6.64
CA LEU A 14 -13.18 8.42 -6.75
C LEU A 14 -12.01 7.98 -5.86
N PRO A 15 -12.16 6.90 -5.08
CA PRO A 15 -11.09 6.43 -4.20
C PRO A 15 -9.87 5.98 -5.02
N LYS A 16 -8.68 6.28 -4.47
CA LYS A 16 -7.39 5.90 -5.06
C LYS A 16 -6.77 4.75 -4.28
N ILE A 17 -5.86 4.03 -4.93
CA ILE A 17 -5.06 2.99 -4.28
C ILE A 17 -3.72 3.59 -3.86
N GLY A 18 -3.39 3.51 -2.58
CA GLY A 18 -2.08 3.88 -2.06
C GLY A 18 -1.11 2.70 -2.15
N ILE A 19 0.03 2.87 -2.81
CA ILE A 19 1.06 1.83 -2.92
C ILE A 19 2.19 2.14 -1.95
N ARG A 20 2.47 1.21 -1.05
CA ARG A 20 3.48 1.32 0.02
C ARG A 20 4.63 0.35 -0.24
N PRO A 21 5.73 0.78 -0.85
CA PRO A 21 6.94 -0.05 -0.99
C PRO A 21 7.59 -0.25 0.38
N ILE A 22 7.58 -1.48 0.89
CA ILE A 22 8.10 -1.80 2.21
C ILE A 22 9.50 -2.42 2.08
N ILE A 23 10.42 -1.98 2.91
CA ILE A 23 11.83 -2.34 2.84
C ILE A 23 12.41 -2.63 4.23
N ASP A 24 13.43 -3.45 4.28
CA ASP A 24 14.30 -3.55 5.45
C ASP A 24 15.02 -2.21 5.65
N GLY A 25 14.65 -1.49 6.69
CA GLY A 25 15.13 -0.13 6.94
C GLY A 25 16.56 -0.03 7.48
N ARG A 26 17.24 -1.17 7.75
CA ARG A 26 18.60 -1.16 8.28
C ARG A 26 19.58 -0.60 7.27
N ARG A 27 20.30 0.44 7.68
CA ARG A 27 21.34 1.08 6.90
C ARG A 27 22.63 0.23 6.84
N ARG A 28 23.66 0.74 6.21
CA ARG A 28 24.95 0.09 5.99
C ARG A 28 24.89 -1.09 5.02
N GLY A 29 24.30 -0.84 3.87
CA GLY A 29 24.28 -1.74 2.72
C GLY A 29 23.01 -2.57 2.56
N ILE A 30 22.23 -2.78 3.62
CA ILE A 30 21.00 -3.60 3.52
C ILE A 30 19.91 -2.85 2.76
N ARG A 31 19.49 -1.70 3.28
CA ARG A 31 18.47 -0.86 2.64
C ARG A 31 18.90 -0.45 1.24
N GLU A 32 20.14 0.01 1.13
CA GLU A 32 20.69 0.51 -0.13
C GLU A 32 20.70 -0.54 -1.24
N SER A 33 20.89 -1.81 -0.89
CA SER A 33 20.87 -2.92 -1.87
C SER A 33 19.45 -3.29 -2.38
N LEU A 34 18.40 -2.87 -1.68
CA LEU A 34 17.02 -3.28 -1.95
C LEU A 34 16.13 -2.13 -2.44
N GLU A 35 16.53 -0.88 -2.22
CA GLU A 35 15.66 0.29 -2.38
C GLU A 35 15.16 0.47 -3.81
N ASP A 36 16.04 0.42 -4.78
CA ASP A 36 15.69 0.57 -6.19
C ASP A 36 14.76 -0.55 -6.69
N GLN A 37 15.04 -1.78 -6.31
CA GLN A 37 14.21 -2.93 -6.68
C GLN A 37 12.79 -2.79 -6.10
N THR A 38 12.68 -2.44 -4.83
CA THR A 38 11.40 -2.33 -4.13
C THR A 38 10.57 -1.19 -4.71
N MET A 39 11.19 -0.04 -4.98
CA MET A 39 10.50 1.09 -5.58
C MET A 39 10.07 0.80 -7.03
N ARG A 40 10.90 0.14 -7.83
CA ARG A 40 10.51 -0.29 -9.19
C ARG A 40 9.30 -1.22 -9.15
N LEU A 41 9.28 -2.17 -8.22
CA LEU A 41 8.15 -3.07 -8.05
C LEU A 41 6.86 -2.32 -7.71
N ALA A 42 6.91 -1.36 -6.79
CA ALA A 42 5.76 -0.53 -6.45
C ALA A 42 5.22 0.25 -7.66
N LYS A 43 6.10 0.79 -8.49
CA LYS A 43 5.72 1.46 -9.74
C LYS A 43 5.06 0.49 -10.72
N THR A 44 5.62 -0.68 -10.92
CA THR A 44 5.05 -1.72 -11.79
C THR A 44 3.65 -2.13 -11.33
N VAL A 45 3.44 -2.29 -10.03
CA VAL A 45 2.12 -2.61 -9.46
C VAL A 45 1.12 -1.47 -9.69
N ALA A 46 1.55 -0.23 -9.49
CA ALA A 46 0.70 0.94 -9.73
C ALA A 46 0.29 1.05 -11.21
N GLU A 47 1.22 0.84 -12.13
CA GLU A 47 0.94 0.80 -13.57
C GLU A 47 -0.03 -0.31 -13.93
N PHE A 48 0.18 -1.51 -13.40
CA PHE A 48 -0.71 -2.65 -13.62
C PHE A 48 -2.14 -2.36 -13.17
N TYR A 49 -2.33 -1.79 -11.99
CA TYR A 49 -3.65 -1.43 -11.51
C TYR A 49 -4.30 -0.33 -12.35
N THR A 50 -3.57 0.73 -12.67
CA THR A 50 -4.08 1.82 -13.50
C THR A 50 -4.49 1.35 -14.90
N GLN A 51 -3.78 0.38 -15.46
CA GLN A 51 -4.10 -0.17 -16.78
C GLN A 51 -5.31 -1.12 -16.75
N ASN A 52 -5.50 -1.87 -15.68
CA ASN A 52 -6.45 -2.98 -15.63
C ASN A 52 -7.71 -2.72 -14.79
N LEU A 53 -7.68 -1.79 -13.85
CA LEU A 53 -8.82 -1.50 -12.99
C LEU A 53 -9.58 -0.25 -13.47
N ARG A 54 -10.90 -0.35 -13.39
CA ARG A 54 -11.81 0.76 -13.73
C ARG A 54 -12.84 0.95 -12.62
N HIS A 55 -13.15 2.21 -12.36
CA HIS A 55 -14.33 2.56 -11.57
C HIS A 55 -15.62 2.25 -12.32
N PRO A 56 -16.76 2.16 -11.64
CA PRO A 56 -18.04 1.89 -12.29
C PRO A 56 -18.42 2.87 -13.40
N ASN A 57 -17.90 4.10 -13.35
CA ASN A 57 -18.09 5.12 -14.40
C ASN A 57 -17.14 4.97 -15.61
N GLY A 58 -16.27 3.94 -15.62
CA GLY A 58 -15.29 3.67 -16.67
C GLY A 58 -13.94 4.38 -16.53
N GLU A 59 -13.78 5.30 -15.57
CA GLU A 59 -12.49 5.96 -15.33
C GLU A 59 -11.45 4.97 -14.76
N ALA A 60 -10.19 5.15 -15.13
CA ALA A 60 -9.10 4.35 -14.59
C ALA A 60 -8.93 4.60 -13.09
N VAL A 61 -8.63 3.53 -12.34
CA VAL A 61 -8.26 3.66 -10.94
C VAL A 61 -6.89 4.32 -10.85
N GLU A 62 -6.80 5.39 -10.08
CA GLU A 62 -5.57 6.13 -9.84
C GLU A 62 -4.79 5.53 -8.67
N CYS A 63 -3.47 5.42 -8.82
CA CYS A 63 -2.58 4.96 -7.76
C CYS A 63 -1.71 6.12 -7.26
N VAL A 64 -1.50 6.16 -5.94
CA VAL A 64 -0.61 7.10 -5.26
C VAL A 64 0.51 6.29 -4.61
N ILE A 65 1.75 6.52 -5.03
CA ILE A 65 2.91 5.79 -4.48
C ILE A 65 3.54 6.63 -3.35
N ALA A 66 4.02 5.99 -2.29
CA ALA A 66 4.84 6.65 -1.28
C ALA A 66 6.08 7.30 -1.91
N ASP A 67 6.52 8.43 -1.35
CA ASP A 67 7.66 9.18 -1.92
C ASP A 67 9.00 8.43 -1.77
N THR A 68 9.10 7.60 -0.73
CA THR A 68 10.27 6.77 -0.45
C THR A 68 9.83 5.36 -0.10
N CYS A 69 10.76 4.40 -0.15
CA CYS A 69 10.53 3.11 0.49
C CYS A 69 10.37 3.27 2.00
N ILE A 70 9.46 2.50 2.58
CA ILE A 70 9.08 2.57 3.99
C ILE A 70 9.87 1.51 4.75
N GLY A 71 10.85 1.95 5.52
CA GLY A 71 11.69 1.07 6.35
C GLY A 71 11.59 1.36 7.84
N GLY A 72 10.77 2.33 8.24
CA GLY A 72 10.59 2.71 9.64
C GLY A 72 9.37 3.59 9.87
N VAL A 73 9.15 3.93 11.13
CA VAL A 73 7.96 4.65 11.62
C VAL A 73 7.78 6.02 10.96
N ALA A 74 8.85 6.79 10.81
CA ALA A 74 8.77 8.14 10.24
C ALA A 74 8.27 8.11 8.79
N GLU A 75 8.79 7.21 7.97
CA GLU A 75 8.37 7.05 6.58
C GLU A 75 6.94 6.50 6.48
N ALA A 76 6.56 5.60 7.39
CA ALA A 76 5.19 5.10 7.47
C ALA A 76 4.20 6.22 7.80
N ALA A 77 4.52 7.09 8.76
CA ALA A 77 3.70 8.23 9.13
C ALA A 77 3.58 9.26 8.01
N GLN A 78 4.68 9.61 7.36
CA GLN A 78 4.68 10.53 6.21
C GLN A 78 3.84 10.00 5.05
N THR A 79 3.91 8.69 4.79
CA THR A 79 3.12 8.05 3.75
C THR A 79 1.62 8.08 4.09
N ALA A 80 1.24 7.81 5.34
CA ALA A 80 -0.15 7.89 5.78
C ALA A 80 -0.71 9.31 5.61
N GLU A 81 0.05 10.33 5.96
CA GLU A 81 -0.33 11.73 5.77
C GLU A 81 -0.49 12.09 4.29
N LYS A 82 0.44 11.67 3.44
CA LYS A 82 0.33 11.84 1.98
C LYS A 82 -0.93 11.18 1.43
N PHE A 83 -1.20 9.95 1.83
CA PHE A 83 -2.37 9.21 1.35
C PHE A 83 -3.69 9.84 1.79
N ALA A 84 -3.77 10.30 3.03
CA ALA A 84 -4.94 11.00 3.52
C ALA A 84 -5.23 12.27 2.70
N ARG A 85 -4.20 13.08 2.43
CA ARG A 85 -4.33 14.29 1.59
C ARG A 85 -4.70 13.99 0.15
N ALA A 86 -4.27 12.86 -0.39
CA ALA A 86 -4.52 12.45 -1.77
C ALA A 86 -5.87 11.77 -1.98
N GLY A 87 -6.62 11.44 -0.93
CA GLY A 87 -7.90 10.74 -1.03
C GLY A 87 -7.76 9.24 -1.32
N VAL A 88 -6.72 8.61 -0.78
CA VAL A 88 -6.53 7.16 -0.87
C VAL A 88 -7.62 6.46 -0.06
N GLY A 89 -8.29 5.49 -0.69
CA GLY A 89 -9.37 4.71 -0.08
C GLY A 89 -9.00 3.27 0.31
N VAL A 90 -7.86 2.79 -0.14
CA VAL A 90 -7.27 1.49 0.23
C VAL A 90 -5.76 1.57 0.06
N SER A 91 -5.00 0.96 0.96
CA SER A 91 -3.53 0.85 0.79
C SER A 91 -3.10 -0.57 0.46
N LEU A 92 -2.05 -0.68 -0.36
CA LEU A 92 -1.35 -1.92 -0.65
C LEU A 92 0.11 -1.78 -0.23
N SER A 93 0.52 -2.56 0.75
CA SER A 93 1.93 -2.74 1.10
C SER A 93 2.54 -3.82 0.21
N VAL A 94 3.61 -3.46 -0.51
CA VAL A 94 4.34 -4.35 -1.42
C VAL A 94 5.72 -4.58 -0.84
N THR A 95 6.03 -5.83 -0.48
CA THR A 95 7.33 -6.15 0.10
C THR A 95 7.94 -7.44 -0.46
N PRO A 96 9.05 -7.32 -1.21
CA PRO A 96 9.81 -8.47 -1.67
C PRO A 96 10.81 -8.98 -0.64
N CYS A 97 10.92 -8.34 0.51
CA CYS A 97 11.93 -8.62 1.53
C CYS A 97 11.35 -8.57 2.95
N TRP A 98 12.06 -9.19 3.88
CA TRP A 98 11.77 -9.07 5.30
C TRP A 98 12.00 -7.63 5.79
N CYS A 99 11.15 -7.18 6.72
CA CYS A 99 11.35 -5.93 7.47
C CYS A 99 10.59 -5.98 8.81
N TYR A 100 10.75 -4.93 9.62
CA TYR A 100 10.05 -4.79 10.91
C TYR A 100 8.59 -4.41 10.70
N GLY A 101 7.67 -5.36 10.87
CA GLY A 101 6.26 -5.17 10.61
C GLY A 101 5.61 -4.09 11.48
N ALA A 102 5.93 -4.05 12.77
CA ALA A 102 5.36 -3.08 13.69
C ALA A 102 5.72 -1.62 13.39
N GLU A 103 6.88 -1.40 12.77
CA GLU A 103 7.40 -0.05 12.47
C GLU A 103 6.97 0.48 11.11
N THR A 104 6.54 -0.40 10.22
CA THR A 104 6.25 -0.06 8.83
C THR A 104 4.79 -0.21 8.45
N MET A 105 3.94 -0.73 9.35
CA MET A 105 2.54 -0.97 9.07
C MET A 105 1.77 0.35 8.84
N ASP A 106 0.73 0.27 8.04
CA ASP A 106 -0.21 1.37 7.86
C ASP A 106 -1.17 1.41 9.06
N MET A 107 -1.08 2.48 9.82
CA MET A 107 -1.86 2.68 11.05
C MET A 107 -3.18 3.44 10.85
N ASP A 108 -3.53 3.83 9.62
CA ASP A 108 -4.80 4.50 9.38
C ASP A 108 -5.96 3.54 9.70
N PRO A 109 -6.83 3.86 10.68
CA PRO A 109 -7.94 2.99 11.04
C PRO A 109 -9.12 3.05 10.07
N LEU A 110 -9.15 4.02 9.16
CA LEU A 110 -10.32 4.33 8.33
C LEU A 110 -10.33 3.62 6.98
N ILE A 111 -9.19 3.16 6.51
CA ILE A 111 -9.08 2.51 5.21
C ILE A 111 -8.68 1.03 5.33
N PRO A 112 -9.22 0.15 4.49
CA PRO A 112 -8.76 -1.22 4.39
C PRO A 112 -7.33 -1.28 3.84
N LYS A 113 -6.60 -2.30 4.24
CA LYS A 113 -5.20 -2.50 3.91
C LYS A 113 -5.00 -3.87 3.30
N ALA A 114 -4.29 -3.93 2.18
CA ALA A 114 -3.80 -5.17 1.63
C ALA A 114 -2.28 -5.25 1.80
N VAL A 115 -1.77 -6.45 2.00
CA VAL A 115 -0.34 -6.72 2.13
C VAL A 115 0.05 -7.82 1.17
N TRP A 116 0.92 -7.50 0.24
CA TRP A 116 1.53 -8.45 -0.67
C TRP A 116 2.98 -8.67 -0.23
N GLY A 117 3.20 -9.78 0.48
CA GLY A 117 4.52 -10.17 0.96
C GLY A 117 4.96 -11.48 0.31
N PHE A 118 6.09 -11.45 -0.39
CA PHE A 118 6.60 -12.60 -1.13
C PHE A 118 8.13 -12.66 -1.08
N ASN A 119 8.68 -13.79 -1.49
CA ASN A 119 10.12 -14.01 -1.48
C ASN A 119 10.73 -13.53 -2.79
N GLY A 120 10.82 -12.21 -2.97
CA GLY A 120 11.36 -11.55 -4.16
C GLY A 120 12.83 -11.16 -4.05
N SER A 121 13.47 -11.47 -2.94
CA SER A 121 14.89 -11.23 -2.67
C SER A 121 15.44 -12.36 -1.80
N GLU A 122 16.70 -12.29 -1.41
CA GLU A 122 17.32 -13.22 -0.45
C GLU A 122 16.64 -13.18 0.95
N ARG A 123 15.83 -12.16 1.21
CA ARG A 123 15.12 -11.95 2.48
C ARG A 123 13.64 -12.24 2.30
N PRO A 124 13.02 -13.08 3.15
CA PRO A 124 11.67 -13.56 2.93
C PRO A 124 10.61 -12.50 3.26
N GLY A 125 9.99 -11.90 2.26
CA GLY A 125 8.85 -10.97 2.42
C GLY A 125 7.59 -11.66 2.94
N ALA A 126 7.45 -12.97 2.74
CA ALA A 126 6.35 -13.75 3.31
C ALA A 126 6.35 -13.74 4.85
N VAL A 127 7.51 -13.61 5.49
CA VAL A 127 7.60 -13.45 6.96
C VAL A 127 7.04 -12.10 7.39
N TYR A 128 7.30 -11.04 6.61
CA TYR A 128 6.67 -9.74 6.85
C TYR A 128 5.14 -9.84 6.76
N LEU A 129 4.63 -10.49 5.72
CA LEU A 129 3.19 -10.68 5.55
C LEU A 129 2.56 -11.30 6.81
N ALA A 130 3.12 -12.40 7.30
CA ALA A 130 2.60 -13.08 8.48
C ALA A 130 2.62 -12.17 9.73
N SER A 131 3.73 -11.49 9.97
CA SER A 131 3.91 -10.65 11.16
C SER A 131 3.04 -9.39 11.14
N VAL A 132 2.91 -8.74 9.98
CA VAL A 132 2.12 -7.51 9.88
C VAL A 132 0.62 -7.78 9.91
N LEU A 133 0.15 -8.88 9.34
CA LEU A 133 -1.25 -9.29 9.49
C LEU A 133 -1.61 -9.57 10.95
N ALA A 134 -0.74 -10.27 11.68
CA ALA A 134 -0.92 -10.49 13.10
C ALA A 134 -0.99 -9.18 13.90
N ALA A 135 -0.10 -8.23 13.58
CA ALA A 135 -0.08 -6.92 14.23
C ALA A 135 -1.35 -6.10 13.94
N HIS A 136 -1.86 -6.11 12.70
CA HIS A 136 -3.13 -5.46 12.36
C HIS A 136 -4.30 -6.08 13.11
N ASN A 137 -4.38 -7.41 13.16
CA ASN A 137 -5.44 -8.12 13.87
C ASN A 137 -5.45 -7.79 15.37
N GLN A 138 -4.28 -7.71 16.02
CA GLN A 138 -4.18 -7.33 17.42
C GLN A 138 -4.67 -5.89 17.69
N LYS A 139 -4.57 -5.02 16.72
CA LYS A 139 -5.01 -3.61 16.80
C LYS A 139 -6.44 -3.39 16.30
N GLY A 140 -7.11 -4.43 15.83
CA GLY A 140 -8.45 -4.31 15.25
C GLY A 140 -8.49 -3.53 13.93
N LEU A 141 -7.38 -3.45 13.22
CA LEU A 141 -7.30 -2.78 11.93
C LEU A 141 -7.63 -3.74 10.79
N PRO A 142 -8.46 -3.34 9.80
CA PRO A 142 -8.79 -4.19 8.67
C PRO A 142 -7.57 -4.40 7.76
N ALA A 143 -7.14 -5.64 7.59
CA ALA A 143 -6.01 -6.00 6.74
C ALA A 143 -6.21 -7.35 6.05
N PHE A 144 -5.76 -7.44 4.80
CA PHE A 144 -5.88 -8.61 3.94
C PHE A 144 -4.50 -9.01 3.41
N GLY A 145 -4.21 -10.31 3.43
CA GLY A 145 -2.99 -10.86 2.83
C GLY A 145 -3.22 -11.29 1.37
N ILE A 146 -2.21 -11.14 0.56
CA ILE A 146 -2.15 -11.59 -0.83
C ILE A 146 -0.95 -12.51 -1.02
#